data_fd5990eb76b988d1682fc004a8fba401
#
_entry.id   fd5990eb76b988d1682fc004a8fba401
#
_cell.length_a   1.000
_cell.length_b   1.000
_cell.length_c   1.000
_cell.angle_alpha   90.00
_cell.angle_beta   90.00
_cell.angle_gamma   90.00
#
_symmetry.space_group_name_H-M   'P 1'
#
loop_
_entity.id
_entity.type
_entity.pdbx_description
1 polymer ?
#
loop_
_entity_poly.entity_id
_entity_poly.type
_entity_poly.pdbx_seq_one_letter_code
_entity_poly.pdbx_strand_id
1 'polypeptide(L)'
;HDIVTTESLIVASDLLVPFAHWITPITGRKRFDTHFLVAKTPNGHIASHDGSETLDTIWIDPLSAIKEAEEGKRRVVFPTRMNLKKVSESKTAKAAIERARETPIVTVLPEVRDINGGRHLKIPIEAGYGISEINVDYAASDQPPPSKDN
;
A
#
# COMPACT_ATOMS: atom_id res chain seq x y z
N HIS A 1 4.54 22.79 -10.04
CA HIS A 1 4.19 23.31 -11.39
C HIS A 1 5.39 24.04 -12.00
N ASP A 2 6.10 24.85 -11.22
CA ASP A 2 7.18 25.70 -11.72
C ASP A 2 8.43 24.92 -12.18
N ILE A 3 8.82 23.86 -11.47
CA ILE A 3 10.00 23.05 -11.82
C ILE A 3 9.83 22.38 -13.17
N VAL A 4 8.66 21.79 -13.44
CA VAL A 4 8.38 21.10 -14.70
C VAL A 4 8.50 22.07 -15.88
N THR A 5 8.00 23.30 -15.72
CA THR A 5 8.06 24.33 -16.75
C THR A 5 9.48 24.89 -16.90
N THR A 6 10.17 25.19 -15.78
CA THR A 6 11.52 25.77 -15.77
C THR A 6 12.56 24.82 -16.37
N GLU A 7 12.46 23.53 -16.05
CA GLU A 7 13.41 22.52 -16.51
C GLU A 7 12.95 21.82 -17.80
N SER A 8 11.86 22.27 -18.41
CA SER A 8 11.26 21.64 -19.62
C SER A 8 11.05 20.13 -19.47
N LEU A 9 10.60 19.69 -18.29
CA LEU A 9 10.37 18.29 -18.00
C LEU A 9 9.00 17.82 -18.51
N ILE A 10 8.91 16.56 -18.83
CA ILE A 10 7.64 15.87 -19.15
C ILE A 10 7.39 14.85 -18.05
N VAL A 11 6.23 14.92 -17.42
CA VAL A 11 5.81 13.93 -16.43
C VAL A 11 5.45 12.62 -17.14
N ALA A 12 6.24 11.58 -16.90
CA ALA A 12 6.06 10.25 -17.50
C ALA A 12 4.93 9.45 -16.80
N SER A 13 3.72 10.00 -16.78
CA SER A 13 2.55 9.39 -16.15
C SER A 13 2.11 8.09 -16.82
N ASP A 14 2.46 7.89 -18.10
CA ASP A 14 2.26 6.67 -18.88
C ASP A 14 3.06 5.47 -18.34
N LEU A 15 4.11 5.72 -17.56
CA LEU A 15 4.90 4.68 -16.91
C LEU A 15 4.30 4.22 -15.56
N LEU A 16 3.32 4.96 -15.03
CA LEU A 16 2.63 4.62 -13.79
C LEU A 16 1.47 3.66 -14.10
N VAL A 17 1.52 2.45 -13.56
CA VAL A 17 0.50 1.43 -13.80
C VAL A 17 -0.40 1.33 -12.57
N PRO A 18 -1.72 1.56 -12.69
CA PRO A 18 -2.66 1.34 -11.61
C PRO A 18 -2.59 -0.11 -11.11
N PHE A 19 -2.54 -0.29 -9.79
CA PHE A 19 -2.34 -1.60 -9.15
C PHE A 19 -3.45 -1.97 -8.18
N ALA A 20 -3.90 -1.02 -7.36
CA ALA A 20 -4.96 -1.25 -6.38
C ALA A 20 -5.65 0.07 -6.00
N HIS A 21 -6.87 -0.04 -5.51
CA HIS A 21 -7.66 1.08 -5.02
C HIS A 21 -8.30 0.74 -3.68
N TRP A 22 -7.98 1.52 -2.65
CA TRP A 22 -8.44 1.31 -1.29
C TRP A 22 -9.09 2.57 -0.73
N ILE A 23 -10.26 2.41 -0.12
CA ILE A 23 -10.97 3.48 0.58
C ILE A 23 -11.07 3.13 2.06
N THR A 24 -10.74 4.07 2.94
CA THR A 24 -10.89 3.85 4.39
C THR A 24 -12.35 3.52 4.73
N PRO A 25 -12.61 2.55 5.63
CA PRO A 25 -13.95 2.21 6.09
C PRO A 25 -14.77 3.43 6.50
N ILE A 26 -16.10 3.38 6.31
CA ILE A 26 -17.00 4.49 6.63
C ILE A 26 -16.98 4.87 8.12
N THR A 27 -16.58 3.97 8.99
CA THR A 27 -16.43 4.17 10.44
C THR A 27 -15.12 4.87 10.83
N GLY A 28 -14.22 5.11 9.88
CA GLY A 28 -12.93 5.76 10.13
C GLY A 28 -13.08 7.25 10.43
N ARG A 29 -12.38 7.75 11.45
CA ARG A 29 -12.39 9.18 11.83
C ARG A 29 -11.76 10.08 10.75
N LYS A 30 -10.69 9.61 10.11
CA LYS A 30 -10.05 10.22 8.94
C LYS A 30 -10.08 9.19 7.81
N ARG A 31 -10.60 9.59 6.65
CA ARG A 31 -10.77 8.69 5.52
C ARG A 31 -9.88 9.14 4.37
N PHE A 32 -9.32 8.13 3.70
CA PHE A 32 -8.50 8.30 2.50
C PHE A 32 -9.13 7.50 1.37
N ASP A 33 -9.05 8.05 0.19
CA ASP A 33 -9.29 7.40 -1.09
C ASP A 33 -7.93 7.27 -1.76
N THR A 34 -7.39 6.03 -1.83
CA THR A 34 -5.99 5.81 -2.15
C THR A 34 -5.84 4.90 -3.37
N HIS A 35 -5.29 5.46 -4.44
CA HIS A 35 -4.84 4.69 -5.60
C HIS A 35 -3.38 4.28 -5.44
N PHE A 36 -3.11 2.99 -5.52
CA PHE A 36 -1.76 2.45 -5.53
C PHE A 36 -1.32 2.24 -6.98
N LEU A 37 -0.11 2.68 -7.27
CA LEU A 37 0.50 2.60 -8.58
C LEU A 37 1.80 1.79 -8.49
N VAL A 38 2.16 1.10 -9.55
CA VAL A 38 3.46 0.46 -9.70
C VAL A 38 4.19 1.05 -10.89
N ALA A 39 5.49 1.21 -10.77
CA ALA A 39 6.35 1.68 -11.85
C ALA A 39 7.72 1.00 -11.79
N LYS A 40 8.36 0.89 -12.95
CA LYS A 40 9.76 0.47 -12.99
C LYS A 40 10.65 1.67 -12.69
N THR A 41 11.52 1.53 -11.71
CA THR A 41 12.54 2.53 -11.44
C THR A 41 13.56 2.58 -12.58
N PRO A 42 13.96 3.78 -13.04
CA PRO A 42 15.05 3.92 -14.01
C PRO A 42 16.36 3.34 -13.47
N ASN A 43 17.18 2.79 -14.36
CA ASN A 43 18.48 2.24 -13.97
C ASN A 43 19.38 3.37 -13.41
N GLY A 44 20.05 3.09 -12.32
CA GLY A 44 20.95 4.05 -11.65
C GLY A 44 20.22 5.16 -10.87
N HIS A 45 18.90 5.11 -10.75
CA HIS A 45 18.15 6.08 -9.97
C HIS A 45 18.43 5.90 -8.47
N ILE A 46 18.78 6.99 -7.81
CA ILE A 46 18.91 7.06 -6.35
C ILE A 46 17.63 7.69 -5.83
N ALA A 47 16.81 6.89 -5.16
CA ALA A 47 15.62 7.39 -4.51
C ALA A 47 16.01 8.25 -3.29
N SER A 48 15.41 9.44 -3.20
CA SER A 48 15.54 10.31 -2.03
C SER A 48 14.17 10.76 -1.55
N HIS A 49 14.04 10.96 -0.26
CA HIS A 49 12.84 11.52 0.35
C HIS A 49 12.95 13.05 0.46
N ASP A 50 11.83 13.73 0.58
CA ASP A 50 11.76 15.20 0.71
C ASP A 50 12.04 15.70 2.13
N GLY A 51 12.09 14.80 3.12
CA GLY A 51 12.35 15.11 4.54
C GLY A 51 11.17 15.74 5.28
N SER A 52 10.00 15.87 4.64
CA SER A 52 8.80 16.45 5.24
C SER A 52 7.65 15.46 5.27
N GLU A 53 7.19 15.01 4.13
CA GLU A 53 6.10 14.04 4.00
C GLU A 53 6.62 12.61 4.09
N THR A 54 7.83 12.35 3.56
CA THR A 54 8.57 11.10 3.64
C THR A 54 9.89 11.31 4.40
N LEU A 55 10.14 10.50 5.43
CA LEU A 55 11.30 10.64 6.31
C LEU A 55 12.43 9.65 5.99
N ASP A 56 12.12 8.57 5.28
CA ASP A 56 13.08 7.51 4.93
C ASP A 56 12.70 6.85 3.60
N THR A 57 13.70 6.39 2.86
CA THR A 57 13.55 5.67 1.61
C THR A 57 14.40 4.40 1.66
N ILE A 58 13.80 3.26 1.36
CA ILE A 58 14.46 1.97 1.41
C ILE A 58 14.12 1.13 0.19
N TRP A 59 15.12 0.41 -0.30
CA TRP A 59 14.94 -0.68 -1.25
C TRP A 59 14.82 -1.98 -0.46
N ILE A 60 13.66 -2.59 -0.48
CA ILE A 60 13.38 -3.80 0.30
C ILE A 60 12.54 -4.78 -0.50
N ASP A 61 12.78 -6.06 -0.32
CA ASP A 61 11.91 -7.11 -0.82
C ASP A 61 10.53 -7.05 -0.13
N PRO A 62 9.42 -7.23 -0.87
CA PRO A 62 8.08 -7.10 -0.30
C PRO A 62 7.80 -8.01 0.90
N LEU A 63 8.26 -9.27 0.87
CA LEU A 63 8.06 -10.20 2.00
C LEU A 63 8.95 -9.83 3.19
N SER A 64 10.15 -9.33 2.93
CA SER A 64 11.03 -8.80 3.98
C SER A 64 10.41 -7.59 4.69
N ALA A 65 9.76 -6.69 3.93
CA ALA A 65 9.05 -5.55 4.51
C ALA A 65 7.87 -5.99 5.40
N ILE A 66 7.12 -7.02 4.99
CA ILE A 66 6.03 -7.61 5.78
C ILE A 66 6.59 -8.23 7.07
N LYS A 67 7.67 -9.01 6.97
CA LYS A 67 8.33 -9.63 8.12
C LYS A 67 8.84 -8.58 9.11
N GLU A 68 9.50 -7.52 8.65
CA GLU A 68 9.95 -6.42 9.52
C GLU A 68 8.78 -5.71 10.22
N ALA A 69 7.61 -5.61 9.55
CA ALA A 69 6.41 -5.08 10.19
C ALA A 69 5.86 -6.00 11.28
N GLU A 70 5.84 -7.32 11.06
CA GLU A 70 5.42 -8.32 12.06
C GLU A 70 6.36 -8.36 13.28
N GLU A 71 7.64 -8.12 13.06
CA GLU A 71 8.66 -8.00 14.11
C GLU A 71 8.65 -6.62 14.83
N GLY A 72 7.75 -5.71 14.45
CA GLY A 72 7.64 -4.36 15.03
C GLY A 72 8.80 -3.41 14.66
N LYS A 73 9.65 -3.79 13.72
CA LYS A 73 10.78 -2.97 13.24
C LYS A 73 10.34 -1.85 12.29
N ARG A 74 9.20 -2.04 11.65
CA ARG A 74 8.65 -1.13 10.64
C ARG A 74 7.14 -1.05 10.75
N ARG A 75 6.60 0.13 10.50
CA ARG A 75 5.15 0.29 10.40
C ARG A 75 4.71 0.13 8.95
N VAL A 76 3.88 -0.86 8.67
CA VAL A 76 3.26 -1.08 7.36
C VAL A 76 1.77 -1.24 7.57
N VAL A 77 0.98 -0.24 7.14
CA VAL A 77 -0.48 -0.24 7.30
C VAL A 77 -1.14 -1.37 6.50
N PHE A 78 -2.29 -1.85 6.98
CA PHE A 78 -2.95 -3.04 6.45
C PHE A 78 -3.11 -3.04 4.91
N PRO A 79 -3.64 -1.99 4.24
CA PRO A 79 -3.73 -1.97 2.78
C PRO A 79 -2.37 -2.12 2.08
N THR A 80 -1.33 -1.46 2.61
CA THR A 80 0.04 -1.56 2.07
C THR A 80 0.58 -2.98 2.24
N ARG A 81 0.36 -3.62 3.39
CA ARG A 81 0.76 -5.01 3.63
C ARG A 81 0.10 -5.98 2.63
N MET A 82 -1.21 -5.80 2.38
CA MET A 82 -1.93 -6.61 1.39
C MET A 82 -1.39 -6.39 -0.02
N ASN A 83 -1.07 -5.16 -0.39
CA ASN A 83 -0.49 -4.82 -1.68
C ASN A 83 0.93 -5.38 -1.83
N LEU A 84 1.78 -5.31 -0.79
CA LEU A 84 3.11 -5.92 -0.80
C LEU A 84 3.02 -7.45 -1.00
N LYS A 85 2.08 -8.12 -0.31
CA LYS A 85 1.84 -9.55 -0.51
C LYS A 85 1.44 -9.85 -1.96
N LYS A 86 0.52 -9.08 -2.54
CA LYS A 86 0.08 -9.25 -3.93
C LYS A 86 1.23 -9.00 -4.93
N VAL A 87 2.09 -8.00 -4.69
CA VAL A 87 3.28 -7.75 -5.51
C VAL A 87 4.27 -8.91 -5.41
N SER A 88 4.48 -9.49 -4.23
CA SER A 88 5.42 -10.59 -3.99
C SER A 88 5.08 -11.89 -4.73
N GLU A 89 3.84 -12.04 -5.21
CA GLU A 89 3.44 -13.18 -6.04
C GLU A 89 4.13 -13.18 -7.42
N SER A 90 4.71 -12.05 -7.82
CA SER A 90 5.45 -11.90 -9.08
C SER A 90 6.95 -12.01 -8.84
N LYS A 91 7.64 -12.88 -9.60
CA LYS A 91 9.08 -13.13 -9.44
C LYS A 91 9.98 -11.97 -9.85
N THR A 92 9.48 -11.03 -10.65
CA THR A 92 10.24 -9.88 -11.17
C THR A 92 9.36 -8.64 -11.20
N ALA A 93 9.97 -7.45 -11.14
CA ALA A 93 9.27 -6.18 -11.31
C ALA A 93 8.53 -6.10 -12.65
N LYS A 94 9.13 -6.63 -13.72
CA LYS A 94 8.48 -6.70 -15.05
C LYS A 94 7.19 -7.51 -14.99
N ALA A 95 7.24 -8.72 -14.43
CA ALA A 95 6.05 -9.58 -14.30
C ALA A 95 4.98 -8.94 -13.41
N ALA A 96 5.35 -8.23 -12.35
CA ALA A 96 4.41 -7.52 -11.49
C ALA A 96 3.69 -6.40 -12.25
N ILE A 97 4.41 -5.63 -13.06
CA ILE A 97 3.85 -4.54 -13.87
C ILE A 97 2.94 -5.09 -14.98
N GLU A 98 3.35 -6.15 -15.67
CA GLU A 98 2.54 -6.80 -16.70
C GLU A 98 1.24 -7.34 -16.12
N ARG A 99 1.33 -8.06 -15.00
CA ARG A 99 0.15 -8.54 -14.26
C ARG A 99 -0.77 -7.40 -13.82
N ALA A 100 -0.22 -6.28 -13.35
CA ALA A 100 -1.01 -5.12 -12.97
C ALA A 100 -1.79 -4.52 -14.14
N ARG A 101 -1.21 -4.50 -15.34
CA ARG A 101 -1.89 -4.03 -16.57
C ARG A 101 -3.05 -4.92 -17.00
N GLU A 102 -2.93 -6.22 -16.76
CA GLU A 102 -3.91 -7.24 -17.18
C GLU A 102 -5.01 -7.47 -16.14
N THR A 103 -4.78 -7.08 -14.89
CA THR A 103 -5.71 -7.36 -13.77
C THR A 103 -6.65 -6.18 -13.57
N PRO A 104 -7.97 -6.36 -13.69
CA PRO A 104 -8.95 -5.34 -13.35
C PRO A 104 -8.82 -4.91 -11.89
N ILE A 105 -8.93 -3.62 -11.63
CA ILE A 105 -8.89 -3.09 -10.27
C ILE A 105 -10.28 -3.16 -9.66
N VAL A 106 -10.38 -3.85 -8.53
CA VAL A 106 -11.58 -3.86 -7.69
C VAL A 106 -11.33 -2.91 -6.52
N THR A 107 -12.22 -1.92 -6.37
CA THR A 107 -12.17 -1.00 -5.23
C THR A 107 -12.43 -1.74 -3.93
N VAL A 108 -11.53 -1.59 -2.96
CA VAL A 108 -11.69 -2.14 -1.62
C VAL A 108 -12.18 -1.05 -0.68
N LEU A 109 -13.43 -1.13 -0.29
CA LEU A 109 -14.02 -0.40 0.82
C LEU A 109 -14.35 -1.42 1.92
N PRO A 110 -13.48 -1.62 2.93
CA PRO A 110 -13.71 -2.64 3.93
C PRO A 110 -14.96 -2.35 4.77
N GLU A 111 -15.77 -3.37 4.97
CA GLU A 111 -16.91 -3.34 5.89
C GLU A 111 -16.48 -3.85 7.26
N VAL A 112 -16.75 -3.09 8.31
CA VAL A 112 -16.54 -3.54 9.70
C VAL A 112 -17.74 -4.39 10.12
N ARG A 113 -17.50 -5.60 10.64
CA ARG A 113 -18.51 -6.53 11.14
C ARG A 113 -18.12 -7.06 12.51
N ASP A 114 -19.11 -7.28 13.35
CA ASP A 114 -18.93 -7.98 14.62
C ASP A 114 -19.30 -9.46 14.41
N ILE A 115 -18.34 -10.35 14.62
CA ILE A 115 -18.50 -11.80 14.46
C ILE A 115 -18.01 -12.49 15.72
N ASN A 116 -18.88 -13.22 16.39
CA ASN A 116 -18.58 -13.98 17.62
C ASN A 116 -17.90 -13.13 18.71
N GLY A 117 -18.28 -11.84 18.82
CA GLY A 117 -17.70 -10.91 19.79
C GLY A 117 -16.36 -10.30 19.40
N GLY A 118 -15.83 -10.62 18.21
CA GLY A 118 -14.65 -9.99 17.62
C GLY A 118 -15.02 -9.08 16.45
N ARG A 119 -14.24 -8.01 16.24
CA ARG A 119 -14.43 -7.11 15.10
C ARG A 119 -13.63 -7.61 13.90
N HIS A 120 -14.29 -7.69 12.76
CA HIS A 120 -13.71 -8.16 11.50
C HIS A 120 -13.84 -7.10 10.42
N LEU A 121 -12.88 -7.08 9.49
CA LEU A 121 -12.96 -6.35 8.22
C LEU A 121 -13.28 -7.34 7.12
N LYS A 122 -14.37 -7.08 6.39
CA LYS A 122 -14.72 -7.80 5.17
C LYS A 122 -14.25 -6.99 3.96
N ILE A 123 -13.57 -7.65 3.02
CA ILE A 123 -13.12 -7.08 1.76
C ILE A 123 -13.62 -7.94 0.58
N PRO A 124 -13.77 -7.36 -0.63
CA PRO A 124 -14.15 -8.13 -1.81
C PRO A 124 -13.10 -9.20 -2.12
N ILE A 125 -13.53 -10.45 -2.29
CA ILE A 125 -12.62 -11.55 -2.67
C ILE A 125 -12.07 -11.33 -4.09
N GLU A 126 -12.84 -10.65 -4.94
CA GLU A 126 -12.50 -10.29 -6.31
C GLU A 126 -11.34 -9.30 -6.39
N ALA A 127 -11.00 -8.62 -5.29
CA ALA A 127 -9.81 -7.79 -5.21
C ALA A 127 -8.49 -8.58 -5.28
N GLY A 128 -8.58 -9.92 -5.18
CA GLY A 128 -7.46 -10.82 -5.46
C GLY A 128 -6.40 -10.90 -4.36
N TYR A 129 -6.78 -10.67 -3.09
CA TYR A 129 -5.86 -10.78 -1.94
C TYR A 129 -5.86 -12.17 -1.29
N GLY A 130 -6.65 -13.11 -1.83
CA GLY A 130 -6.78 -14.48 -1.30
C GLY A 130 -7.51 -14.58 0.04
N ILE A 131 -8.05 -13.47 0.54
CA ILE A 131 -8.86 -13.40 1.76
C ILE A 131 -10.08 -12.52 1.51
N SER A 132 -11.18 -12.80 2.17
CA SER A 132 -12.41 -11.97 2.15
C SER A 132 -12.72 -11.36 3.51
N GLU A 133 -12.05 -11.81 4.57
CA GLU A 133 -12.29 -11.38 5.94
C GLU A 133 -11.02 -11.47 6.77
N ILE A 134 -10.85 -10.53 7.70
CA ILE A 134 -9.72 -10.49 8.62
C ILE A 134 -10.13 -9.89 9.96
N ASN A 135 -9.57 -10.39 11.06
CA ASN A 135 -9.76 -9.82 12.39
C ASN A 135 -9.17 -8.40 12.49
N VAL A 136 -9.90 -7.46 13.12
CA VAL A 136 -9.50 -6.06 13.26
C VAL A 136 -8.25 -5.91 14.12
N ASP A 137 -8.02 -6.77 15.11
CA ASP A 137 -6.83 -6.72 15.96
C ASP A 137 -5.56 -6.93 15.16
N TYR A 138 -5.61 -7.77 14.11
CA TYR A 138 -4.53 -7.90 13.14
C TYR A 138 -4.37 -6.65 12.26
N ALA A 139 -5.47 -5.97 11.93
CA ALA A 139 -5.45 -4.72 11.17
C ALA A 139 -5.08 -3.51 12.06
N ALA A 140 -5.42 -3.57 13.36
CA ALA A 140 -5.17 -2.52 14.35
C ALA A 140 -3.71 -2.46 14.83
N SER A 141 -2.90 -3.49 14.56
CA SER A 141 -1.45 -3.42 14.75
C SER A 141 -0.80 -2.28 13.93
N ASP A 142 -1.61 -1.61 13.11
CA ASP A 142 -1.27 -0.42 12.36
C ASP A 142 -1.42 0.91 13.14
N GLN A 143 -1.85 0.88 14.39
CA GLN A 143 -1.91 2.12 15.19
C GLN A 143 -0.48 2.59 15.55
N PRO A 144 -0.22 3.92 15.55
CA PRO A 144 1.04 4.42 16.05
C PRO A 144 1.22 3.97 17.50
N PRO A 145 2.45 3.66 17.94
CA PRO A 145 2.70 3.49 19.37
C PRO A 145 2.16 4.71 20.09
N PRO A 146 1.61 4.54 21.32
CA PRO A 146 1.14 5.67 22.09
C PRO A 146 2.26 6.72 22.16
N SER A 147 1.92 7.98 21.89
CA SER A 147 2.86 9.09 22.01
C SER A 147 3.50 9.02 23.40
N LYS A 148 4.82 8.95 23.44
CA LYS A 148 5.57 9.13 24.68
C LYS A 148 5.57 10.63 25.00
N ASP A 149 4.40 11.16 25.31
CA ASP A 149 4.30 12.44 25.98
C ASP A 149 4.34 12.17 27.48
N ASN A 150 5.52 12.39 28.02
CA ASN A 150 5.79 12.75 29.41
C ASN A 150 6.80 13.88 29.39
#